data_3e2df6ddd83fe2a8237c8d3eeab61ab0
#
_entry.id   3e2df6ddd83fe2a8237c8d3eeab61ab0
#
_cell.length_a   1.000
_cell.length_b   1.000
_cell.length_c   1.000
_cell.angle_alpha   90.00
_cell.angle_beta   90.00
_cell.angle_gamma   90.00
#
_symmetry.space_group_name_H-M   'P 1'
#
loop_
_entity.id
_entity.type
_entity.pdbx_description
1 polymer ?
#
loop_
_entity_poly.entity_id
_entity_poly.type
_entity_poly.pdbx_seq_one_letter_code
_entity_poly.pdbx_strand_id
1 'polypeptide(L)'
;MTIGVCVDSAFSGRNDAALIKITNSNYSMSDVVNVSNHTLSNDKYMLVSEGSTIYKVGSTSGYRSGTVTSTNGSVTYRINNQPLTISNVLVTDAMNLGGDSGGIVYCKSGSNYYAIGTASGSKHSTNNLTEDTFIECYVSQMIYAIQPLDCSYLPLS
;
A
#
# COMPACT_ATOMS: atom_id res chain seq x y z
N MET A 1 10.31 16.78 -10.04
CA MET A 1 9.04 17.04 -10.77
C MET A 1 7.90 16.86 -9.77
N THR A 2 7.02 17.85 -9.62
CA THR A 2 5.91 17.80 -8.65
C THR A 2 4.64 17.37 -9.35
N ILE A 3 3.96 16.33 -8.86
CA ILE A 3 2.67 15.83 -9.36
C ILE A 3 1.51 16.60 -8.70
N GLY A 4 1.64 16.85 -7.40
CA GLY A 4 0.58 17.45 -6.60
C GLY A 4 1.09 17.87 -5.23
N VAL A 5 0.15 18.21 -4.35
CA VAL A 5 0.42 18.60 -2.97
C VAL A 5 -0.29 17.64 -2.01
N CYS A 6 0.38 17.32 -0.90
CA CYS A 6 -0.26 16.60 0.19
C CYS A 6 -1.26 17.54 0.87
N VAL A 7 -2.52 17.17 0.90
CA VAL A 7 -3.59 17.97 1.52
C VAL A 7 -3.99 17.43 2.88
N ASP A 8 -3.72 16.14 3.13
CA ASP A 8 -3.94 15.51 4.44
C ASP A 8 -3.09 14.25 4.58
N SER A 9 -2.82 13.83 5.82
CA SER A 9 -2.08 12.60 6.11
C SER A 9 -2.42 12.05 7.49
N ALA A 10 -2.37 10.73 7.61
CA ALA A 10 -2.53 10.01 8.86
C ALA A 10 -1.41 8.99 9.03
N PHE A 11 -0.61 9.15 10.10
CA PHE A 11 0.44 8.22 10.45
C PHE A 11 0.39 7.91 11.94
N SER A 12 -0.61 7.12 12.34
CA SER A 12 -0.83 6.71 13.74
C SER A 12 -1.91 5.63 13.83
N GLY A 13 -1.92 4.87 14.92
CA GLY A 13 -2.95 3.89 15.20
C GLY A 13 -3.03 2.76 14.18
N ARG A 14 -3.88 2.86 13.18
CA ARG A 14 -4.05 1.89 12.09
C ARG A 14 -3.69 2.46 10.72
N ASN A 15 -3.18 3.67 10.68
CA ASN A 15 -3.07 4.45 9.44
C ASN A 15 -1.62 4.78 9.13
N ASP A 16 -1.26 4.52 7.89
CA ASP A 16 -0.09 5.05 7.19
C ASP A 16 -0.55 5.42 5.79
N ALA A 17 -1.04 6.65 5.64
CA ALA A 17 -1.63 7.13 4.40
C ALA A 17 -1.49 8.64 4.26
N ALA A 18 -1.47 9.10 3.01
CA ALA A 18 -1.51 10.51 2.66
C ALA A 18 -2.47 10.75 1.49
N LEU A 19 -3.20 11.84 1.54
CA LEU A 19 -4.09 12.29 0.48
C LEU A 19 -3.37 13.34 -0.37
N ILE A 20 -3.20 13.05 -1.64
CA ILE A 20 -2.51 13.93 -2.59
C ILE A 20 -3.53 14.55 -3.55
N LYS A 21 -3.61 15.87 -3.57
CA LYS A 21 -4.34 16.60 -4.62
C LYS A 21 -3.42 16.79 -5.82
N ILE A 22 -3.80 16.24 -6.97
CA ILE A 22 -3.07 16.45 -8.22
C ILE A 22 -3.26 17.92 -8.62
N THR A 23 -2.17 18.66 -8.77
CA THR A 23 -2.18 20.08 -9.17
C THR A 23 -1.46 20.33 -10.49
N ASN A 24 -0.74 19.33 -11.00
CA ASN A 24 -0.04 19.43 -12.27
C ASN A 24 -0.93 18.81 -13.37
N SER A 25 -1.40 19.66 -14.30
CA SER A 25 -2.30 19.28 -15.38
C SER A 25 -1.74 18.26 -16.38
N ASN A 26 -0.44 17.99 -16.34
CA ASN A 26 0.17 16.92 -17.15
C ASN A 26 -0.08 15.52 -16.59
N TYR A 27 -0.73 15.40 -15.43
CA TYR A 27 -1.04 14.14 -14.77
C TYR A 27 -2.52 14.00 -14.53
N SER A 28 -3.03 12.82 -14.72
CA SER A 28 -4.38 12.41 -14.36
C SER A 28 -4.34 11.11 -13.58
N MET A 29 -5.39 10.85 -12.83
CA MET A 29 -5.57 9.54 -12.17
C MET A 29 -5.88 8.48 -13.23
N SER A 30 -5.43 7.25 -12.96
CA SER A 30 -5.73 6.09 -13.78
C SER A 30 -6.03 4.89 -12.86
N ASP A 31 -6.96 4.07 -13.27
CA ASP A 31 -7.26 2.76 -12.66
C ASP A 31 -6.37 1.63 -13.23
N VAL A 32 -5.57 1.92 -14.24
CA VAL A 32 -4.67 0.96 -14.88
C VAL A 32 -3.32 0.92 -14.18
N VAL A 33 -2.93 -0.27 -13.74
CA VAL A 33 -1.59 -0.56 -13.22
C VAL A 33 -0.67 -0.91 -14.40
N ASN A 34 0.03 0.09 -14.93
CA ASN A 34 0.77 0.00 -16.21
C ASN A 34 1.71 -1.20 -16.32
N VAL A 35 2.45 -1.54 -15.27
CA VAL A 35 3.45 -2.63 -15.30
C VAL A 35 2.85 -4.03 -15.44
N SER A 36 1.56 -4.19 -15.11
CA SER A 36 0.83 -5.47 -15.17
C SER A 36 -0.34 -5.43 -16.17
N ASN A 37 -0.70 -4.25 -16.67
CA ASN A 37 -1.92 -3.98 -17.45
C ASN A 37 -3.21 -4.43 -16.74
N HIS A 38 -3.19 -4.49 -15.40
CA HIS A 38 -4.37 -4.78 -14.62
C HIS A 38 -5.18 -3.51 -14.41
N THR A 39 -6.47 -3.55 -14.72
CA THR A 39 -7.40 -2.47 -14.41
C THR A 39 -8.06 -2.74 -13.07
N LEU A 40 -7.90 -1.82 -12.12
CA LEU A 40 -8.53 -1.92 -10.81
C LEU A 40 -9.99 -1.49 -10.91
N SER A 41 -10.86 -2.17 -10.17
CA SER A 41 -12.24 -1.72 -10.00
C SER A 41 -12.24 -0.33 -9.34
N ASN A 42 -12.99 0.59 -9.91
CA ASN A 42 -13.10 1.97 -9.44
C ASN A 42 -14.34 2.21 -8.56
N ASP A 43 -15.12 1.17 -8.27
CA ASP A 43 -16.35 1.25 -7.47
C ASP A 43 -16.13 0.88 -5.99
N LYS A 44 -15.10 0.10 -5.68
CA LYS A 44 -14.81 -0.34 -4.31
C LYS A 44 -13.36 -0.82 -4.13
N TYR A 45 -12.89 -0.75 -2.89
CA TYR A 45 -11.75 -1.51 -2.39
C TYR A 45 -12.21 -2.88 -1.88
N MET A 46 -11.27 -3.76 -1.57
CA MET A 46 -11.57 -5.09 -1.07
C MET A 46 -10.83 -5.42 0.23
N LEU A 47 -11.45 -6.23 1.08
CA LEU A 47 -10.80 -6.88 2.21
C LEU A 47 -10.33 -8.27 1.79
N VAL A 48 -9.20 -8.71 2.31
CA VAL A 48 -8.61 -10.02 2.02
C VAL A 48 -8.46 -10.83 3.30
N SER A 49 -8.38 -12.15 3.14
CA SER A 49 -8.10 -13.11 4.23
C SER A 49 -6.65 -13.61 4.16
N GLU A 50 -6.18 -14.20 5.22
CA GLU A 50 -4.95 -14.99 5.21
C GLU A 50 -5.02 -16.07 4.14
N GLY A 51 -3.90 -16.31 3.45
CA GLY A 51 -3.83 -17.19 2.28
C GLY A 51 -4.21 -16.52 0.94
N SER A 52 -4.77 -15.30 0.95
CA SER A 52 -5.10 -14.60 -0.29
C SER A 52 -3.84 -14.20 -1.05
N THR A 53 -3.85 -14.39 -2.38
CA THR A 53 -2.83 -13.84 -3.26
C THR A 53 -3.05 -12.35 -3.45
N ILE A 54 -1.98 -11.57 -3.27
CA ILE A 54 -1.95 -10.14 -3.53
C ILE A 54 -0.87 -9.78 -4.55
N TYR A 55 -1.02 -8.61 -5.11
CA TYR A 55 -0.08 -7.98 -6.03
C TYR A 55 0.29 -6.61 -5.52
N LYS A 56 1.52 -6.19 -5.73
CA LYS A 56 1.97 -4.84 -5.44
C LYS A 56 2.86 -4.27 -6.53
N VAL A 57 2.91 -2.96 -6.60
CA VAL A 57 3.85 -2.23 -7.45
C VAL A 57 4.57 -1.19 -6.62
N GLY A 58 5.89 -1.23 -6.66
CA GLY A 58 6.76 -0.27 -6.01
C GLY A 58 7.83 0.25 -6.96
N SER A 59 8.43 1.38 -6.63
CA SER A 59 9.42 2.02 -7.49
C SER A 59 10.75 1.27 -7.55
N THR A 60 11.08 0.52 -6.50
CA THR A 60 12.35 -0.20 -6.37
C THR A 60 12.21 -1.67 -6.78
N SER A 61 11.27 -2.40 -6.18
CA SER A 61 11.10 -3.82 -6.45
C SER A 61 10.21 -4.09 -7.68
N GLY A 62 9.54 -3.07 -8.24
CA GLY A 62 8.63 -3.23 -9.36
C GLY A 62 7.36 -3.99 -9.01
N TYR A 63 6.86 -4.76 -9.99
CA TYR A 63 5.72 -5.65 -9.80
C TYR A 63 6.13 -6.90 -9.04
N ARG A 64 5.40 -7.21 -7.97
CA ARG A 64 5.58 -8.42 -7.17
C ARG A 64 4.22 -9.00 -6.81
N SER A 65 4.20 -10.31 -6.57
CA SER A 65 3.06 -10.99 -5.97
C SER A 65 3.49 -11.73 -4.71
N GLY A 66 2.54 -12.01 -3.85
CA GLY A 66 2.76 -12.76 -2.63
C GLY A 66 1.45 -13.17 -1.99
N THR A 67 1.56 -13.75 -0.81
CA THR A 67 0.44 -14.27 -0.04
C THR A 67 0.28 -13.47 1.26
N VAL A 68 -0.94 -13.20 1.65
CA VAL A 68 -1.24 -12.61 2.97
C VAL A 68 -1.00 -13.66 4.04
N THR A 69 -0.09 -13.37 4.96
CA THR A 69 0.27 -14.25 6.08
C THR A 69 -0.42 -13.84 7.38
N SER A 70 -0.84 -12.57 7.50
CA SER A 70 -1.70 -12.10 8.59
C SER A 70 -2.52 -10.89 8.16
N THR A 71 -3.76 -10.80 8.65
CA THR A 71 -4.65 -9.66 8.44
C THR A 71 -4.69 -8.69 9.63
N ASN A 72 -4.01 -9.01 10.72
CA ASN A 72 -4.01 -8.25 11.97
C ASN A 72 -2.60 -8.07 12.54
N GLY A 73 -1.65 -7.78 11.67
CA GLY A 73 -0.28 -7.50 12.08
C GLY A 73 -0.12 -6.13 12.73
N SER A 74 1.06 -5.92 13.30
CA SER A 74 1.48 -4.60 13.76
C SER A 74 2.95 -4.38 13.43
N VAL A 75 3.31 -3.14 13.14
CA VAL A 75 4.68 -2.73 12.88
C VAL A 75 5.03 -1.49 13.69
N THR A 76 6.22 -1.47 14.27
CA THR A 76 6.72 -0.31 15.01
C THR A 76 7.86 0.35 14.23
N TYR A 77 7.63 1.58 13.83
CA TYR A 77 8.63 2.45 13.22
C TYR A 77 9.32 3.29 14.30
N ARG A 78 10.54 3.72 14.02
CA ARG A 78 11.25 4.72 14.84
C ARG A 78 11.34 6.03 14.07
N ILE A 79 10.64 7.07 14.58
CA ILE A 79 10.64 8.41 13.99
C ILE A 79 11.19 9.37 15.02
N ASN A 80 12.28 10.05 14.68
CA ASN A 80 13.00 10.94 15.61
C ASN A 80 13.31 10.25 16.95
N ASN A 81 13.73 8.98 16.89
CA ASN A 81 14.00 8.10 18.05
C ASN A 81 12.76 7.76 18.93
N GLN A 82 11.56 8.15 18.52
CA GLN A 82 10.33 7.78 19.19
C GLN A 82 9.67 6.59 18.48
N PRO A 83 9.20 5.55 19.21
CA PRO A 83 8.48 4.45 18.62
C PRO A 83 7.06 4.89 18.23
N LEU A 84 6.66 4.53 17.02
CA LEU A 84 5.30 4.68 16.52
C LEU A 84 4.82 3.32 16.02
N THR A 85 3.75 2.80 16.59
CA THR A 85 3.17 1.52 16.20
C THR A 85 1.93 1.72 15.35
N ILE A 86 1.91 1.07 14.20
CA ILE A 86 0.74 0.95 13.33
C ILE A 86 0.20 -0.47 13.49
N SER A 87 -1.07 -0.58 13.83
CA SER A 87 -1.79 -1.83 14.05
C SER A 87 -2.70 -2.17 12.88
N ASN A 88 -3.17 -3.43 12.82
CA ASN A 88 -4.09 -3.92 11.79
C ASN A 88 -3.53 -3.74 10.37
N VAL A 89 -2.22 -3.88 10.21
CA VAL A 89 -1.59 -3.98 8.89
C VAL A 89 -1.76 -5.39 8.34
N LEU A 90 -1.88 -5.53 7.02
CA LEU A 90 -1.67 -6.82 6.39
C LEU A 90 -0.19 -7.14 6.41
N VAL A 91 0.14 -8.40 6.70
CA VAL A 91 1.50 -8.94 6.56
C VAL A 91 1.50 -9.86 5.36
N THR A 92 2.51 -9.74 4.52
CA THR A 92 2.63 -10.53 3.28
C THR A 92 4.09 -10.84 2.95
N ASP A 93 4.30 -11.92 2.24
CA ASP A 93 5.60 -12.31 1.70
C ASP A 93 5.90 -11.65 0.34
N ALA A 94 5.03 -10.78 -0.17
CA ALA A 94 5.31 -9.99 -1.36
C ALA A 94 6.49 -9.03 -1.12
N MET A 95 7.57 -9.21 -1.87
CA MET A 95 8.81 -8.44 -1.69
C MET A 95 8.56 -6.93 -1.68
N ASN A 96 9.13 -6.25 -0.69
CA ASN A 96 9.05 -4.81 -0.53
C ASN A 96 10.40 -4.24 -0.07
N LEU A 97 10.94 -3.32 -0.83
CA LEU A 97 12.25 -2.72 -0.60
C LEU A 97 12.12 -1.22 -0.32
N GLY A 98 13.20 -0.62 0.17
CA GLY A 98 13.24 0.82 0.38
C GLY A 98 12.93 1.60 -0.91
N GLY A 99 11.96 2.52 -0.86
CA GLY A 99 11.43 3.24 -2.01
C GLY A 99 10.10 2.71 -2.56
N ASP A 100 9.65 1.53 -2.12
CA ASP A 100 8.34 0.98 -2.51
C ASP A 100 7.17 1.52 -1.68
N SER A 101 7.46 2.23 -0.58
CA SER A 101 6.45 2.80 0.31
C SER A 101 5.48 3.71 -0.45
N GLY A 102 4.18 3.57 -0.18
CA GLY A 102 3.11 4.23 -0.90
C GLY A 102 2.68 3.53 -2.20
N GLY A 103 3.40 2.47 -2.62
CA GLY A 103 3.03 1.67 -3.79
C GLY A 103 1.70 0.97 -3.60
N ILE A 104 0.92 0.87 -4.68
CA ILE A 104 -0.40 0.22 -4.64
C ILE A 104 -0.30 -1.26 -4.35
N VAL A 105 -1.17 -1.75 -3.48
CA VAL A 105 -1.38 -3.17 -3.20
C VAL A 105 -2.82 -3.53 -3.54
N TYR A 106 -3.00 -4.62 -4.27
CA TYR A 106 -4.30 -5.03 -4.79
C TYR A 106 -4.42 -6.55 -4.88
N CYS A 107 -5.65 -7.05 -5.02
CA CYS A 107 -5.94 -8.47 -5.17
C CYS A 107 -6.83 -8.73 -6.38
N LYS A 108 -6.97 -10.01 -6.76
CA LYS A 108 -7.90 -10.47 -7.78
C LYS A 108 -9.04 -11.22 -7.12
N SER A 109 -10.27 -10.92 -7.53
CA SER A 109 -11.46 -11.66 -7.14
C SER A 109 -12.37 -11.88 -8.37
N GLY A 110 -12.58 -13.12 -8.71
CA GLY A 110 -13.20 -13.46 -9.99
C GLY A 110 -12.36 -12.96 -11.18
N SER A 111 -12.96 -12.18 -12.06
CA SER A 111 -12.29 -11.55 -13.21
C SER A 111 -11.71 -10.17 -12.93
N ASN A 112 -12.02 -9.56 -11.78
CA ASN A 112 -11.72 -8.17 -11.48
C ASN A 112 -10.55 -8.04 -10.47
N TYR A 113 -9.86 -6.89 -10.52
CA TYR A 113 -8.85 -6.50 -9.56
C TYR A 113 -9.36 -5.38 -8.66
N TYR A 114 -8.94 -5.39 -7.39
CA TYR A 114 -9.43 -4.46 -6.38
C TYR A 114 -8.28 -3.94 -5.53
N ALA A 115 -8.23 -2.64 -5.30
CA ALA A 115 -7.31 -2.05 -4.34
C ALA A 115 -7.58 -2.60 -2.93
N ILE A 116 -6.52 -2.87 -2.18
CA ILE A 116 -6.61 -3.31 -0.78
C ILE A 116 -5.84 -2.43 0.18
N GLY A 117 -4.86 -1.68 -0.32
CA GLY A 117 -4.05 -0.79 0.51
C GLY A 117 -2.81 -0.26 -0.21
N THR A 118 -1.88 0.23 0.58
CA THR A 118 -0.58 0.72 0.13
C THR A 118 0.55 0.05 0.92
N ALA A 119 1.67 -0.20 0.25
CA ALA A 119 2.87 -0.70 0.92
C ALA A 119 3.37 0.34 1.93
N SER A 120 3.49 -0.05 3.19
CA SER A 120 3.94 0.83 4.28
C SER A 120 5.41 0.63 4.61
N GLY A 121 5.82 -0.62 4.77
CA GLY A 121 7.20 -0.95 5.12
C GLY A 121 7.52 -2.43 4.96
N SER A 122 8.71 -2.81 5.40
CA SER A 122 9.17 -4.20 5.36
C SER A 122 10.06 -4.53 6.55
N LYS A 123 10.14 -5.81 6.84
CA LYS A 123 11.09 -6.38 7.79
C LYS A 123 12.18 -7.11 7.05
N HIS A 124 13.39 -6.94 7.51
CA HIS A 124 14.58 -7.60 6.98
C HIS A 124 15.35 -8.31 8.11
N SER A 125 16.09 -9.35 7.76
CA SER A 125 16.92 -10.12 8.73
C SER A 125 18.12 -9.32 9.24
N THR A 126 18.52 -8.30 8.50
CA THR A 126 19.64 -7.39 8.82
C THR A 126 19.27 -5.95 8.49
N ASN A 127 20.14 -5.00 8.83
CA ASN A 127 20.00 -3.59 8.44
C ASN A 127 20.30 -3.33 6.95
N ASN A 128 20.74 -4.35 6.22
CA ASN A 128 20.93 -4.26 4.78
C ASN A 128 19.60 -4.60 4.07
N LEU A 129 18.93 -3.60 3.50
CA LEU A 129 17.57 -3.72 2.96
C LEU A 129 17.58 -4.23 1.52
N THR A 130 18.08 -5.43 1.31
CA THR A 130 18.16 -6.11 0.00
C THR A 130 17.13 -7.23 -0.14
N GLU A 131 17.00 -7.78 -1.34
CA GLU A 131 16.14 -8.95 -1.61
C GLU A 131 16.50 -10.13 -0.72
N ASP A 132 17.79 -10.44 -0.58
CA ASP A 132 18.28 -11.58 0.20
C ASP A 132 17.98 -11.48 1.71
N THR A 133 17.73 -10.26 2.21
CA THR A 133 17.44 -10.03 3.63
C THR A 133 15.97 -9.84 3.92
N PHE A 134 15.13 -9.75 2.88
CA PHE A 134 13.69 -9.53 3.01
C PHE A 134 13.02 -10.68 3.77
N ILE A 135 12.11 -10.34 4.69
CA ILE A 135 11.31 -11.31 5.45
C ILE A 135 9.83 -11.13 5.17
N GLU A 136 9.30 -9.91 5.35
CA GLU A 136 7.87 -9.63 5.21
C GLU A 136 7.61 -8.16 4.89
N CYS A 137 6.48 -7.90 4.24
CA CYS A 137 5.97 -6.58 3.92
C CYS A 137 4.74 -6.27 4.76
N TYR A 138 4.61 -5.03 5.18
CA TYR A 138 3.46 -4.46 5.87
C TYR A 138 2.67 -3.57 4.92
N VAL A 139 1.35 -3.77 4.89
CA VAL A 139 0.43 -3.04 4.03
C VAL A 139 -0.57 -2.27 4.89
N SER A 140 -0.60 -0.95 4.72
CA SER A 140 -1.66 -0.10 5.29
C SER A 140 -2.95 -0.36 4.54
N GLN A 141 -3.97 -0.83 5.24
CA GLN A 141 -5.23 -1.25 4.63
C GLN A 141 -6.09 -0.04 4.22
N MET A 142 -6.67 -0.08 3.04
CA MET A 142 -7.51 0.99 2.49
C MET A 142 -8.68 1.34 3.41
N ILE A 143 -9.32 0.35 4.02
CA ILE A 143 -10.45 0.56 4.93
C ILE A 143 -10.12 1.47 6.12
N TYR A 144 -8.88 1.44 6.60
CA TYR A 144 -8.46 2.31 7.70
C TYR A 144 -7.88 3.64 7.22
N ALA A 145 -7.41 3.71 5.97
CA ALA A 145 -6.82 4.91 5.41
C ALA A 145 -7.87 5.98 5.02
N ILE A 146 -9.00 5.57 4.45
CA ILE A 146 -10.00 6.51 3.92
C ILE A 146 -10.79 7.25 5.01
N GLN A 147 -11.04 6.61 6.16
CA GLN A 147 -11.83 7.22 7.23
C GLN A 147 -11.17 8.47 7.85
N PRO A 148 -9.91 8.40 8.33
CA PRO A 148 -9.28 9.57 8.95
C PRO A 148 -8.95 10.69 7.96
N LEU A 149 -8.87 10.39 6.66
CA LEU A 149 -8.61 11.37 5.63
C LEU A 149 -9.90 12.00 5.06
N ASP A 150 -11.06 11.73 5.70
CA ASP A 150 -12.38 12.21 5.29
C ASP A 150 -12.61 12.10 3.78
N CYS A 151 -12.22 10.95 3.21
CA CYS A 151 -12.38 10.67 1.80
C CYS A 151 -13.18 9.39 1.57
N SER A 152 -13.67 9.22 0.36
CA SER A 152 -14.40 8.04 -0.07
C SER A 152 -13.73 7.43 -1.31
N TYR A 153 -13.92 6.14 -1.47
CA TYR A 153 -13.51 5.46 -2.70
C TYR A 153 -14.56 5.75 -3.78
N LEU A 154 -14.25 6.69 -4.66
CA LEU A 154 -15.17 7.11 -5.71
C LEU A 154 -14.74 6.55 -7.06
N PRO A 155 -15.69 6.21 -7.94
CA PRO A 155 -15.42 5.86 -9.33
C PRO A 155 -14.70 7.00 -10.04
N LEU A 156 -13.74 6.65 -10.89
CA LEU A 156 -13.20 7.60 -11.86
C LEU A 156 -14.26 7.81 -12.95
N SER A 157 -14.68 9.04 -13.12
CA SER A 157 -15.64 9.44 -14.15
C SER A 157 -14.98 9.55 -15.52
#